data_016756655302aadc701c33fbd9e8e4b6
#
_entry.id   016756655302aadc701c33fbd9e8e4b6
#
_cell.length_a   1.000
_cell.length_b   1.000
_cell.length_c   1.000
_cell.angle_alpha   90.00
_cell.angle_beta   90.00
_cell.angle_gamma   90.00
#
_symmetry.space_group_name_H-M   'P 1'
#
loop_
_entity.id
_entity.type
_entity.pdbx_description
1 polymer ?
#
loop_
_entity_poly.entity_id
_entity_poly.type
_entity_poly.pdbx_seq_one_letter_code
_entity_poly.pdbx_strand_id
1 'polypeptide(L)'
;FRNQSFRVKHSFCVHTLEEEILLSLLDAMNKKTSVRLEIKSSRNGAVNTANCTPLQIFTSTRSGRRFLCAYLSKGKRFTCYRLDTIKVVTPLEQSENYDELLSMLDRNRGLLWGVSFQGKDQHHLDRLTMTIQAAEPYENYIVERLRREGRGGSVTRIDKNIYRYETEAFDCNEMLPWLRTFIGR
;
A
#
# COMPACT_ATOMS: atom_id res chain seq x y z
N PHE A 1 -1.02 -20.75 -26.48
CA PHE A 1 0.01 -19.85 -27.06
C PHE A 1 1.18 -19.76 -26.07
N ARG A 2 2.24 -20.58 -26.26
CA ARG A 2 3.52 -20.40 -25.55
C ARG A 2 4.34 -19.37 -26.33
N ASN A 3 4.19 -18.10 -26.04
CA ASN A 3 5.09 -17.09 -26.55
C ASN A 3 6.38 -17.14 -25.72
N GLN A 4 7.48 -17.60 -26.31
CA GLN A 4 8.79 -17.70 -25.64
C GLN A 4 9.42 -16.34 -25.32
N SER A 5 8.88 -15.25 -25.87
CA SER A 5 9.36 -13.88 -25.63
C SER A 5 8.97 -13.33 -24.26
N PHE A 6 7.98 -13.93 -23.57
CA PHE A 6 7.55 -13.51 -22.24
C PHE A 6 7.74 -14.64 -21.24
N ARG A 7 8.64 -14.44 -20.29
CA ARG A 7 8.81 -15.33 -19.13
C ARG A 7 8.43 -14.58 -17.86
N VAL A 8 7.43 -15.08 -17.14
CA VAL A 8 7.15 -14.61 -15.79
C VAL A 8 8.24 -15.14 -14.87
N LYS A 9 9.08 -14.24 -14.36
CA LYS A 9 10.25 -14.58 -13.55
C LYS A 9 9.88 -15.12 -12.15
N HIS A 10 8.65 -14.88 -11.69
CA HIS A 10 8.21 -15.28 -10.35
C HIS A 10 6.81 -15.90 -10.39
N SER A 11 6.68 -17.12 -9.88
CA SER A 11 5.43 -17.90 -9.85
C SER A 11 4.33 -17.29 -8.97
N PHE A 12 4.64 -16.35 -8.07
CA PHE A 12 3.63 -15.74 -7.20
C PHE A 12 2.60 -14.88 -7.96
N CYS A 13 2.92 -14.40 -9.16
CA CYS A 13 1.95 -13.68 -10.01
C CYS A 13 0.78 -14.58 -10.44
N VAL A 14 0.96 -15.89 -10.46
CA VAL A 14 -0.07 -16.87 -10.83
C VAL A 14 -1.08 -17.08 -9.70
N HIS A 15 -0.64 -16.97 -8.44
CA HIS A 15 -1.49 -17.19 -7.26
C HIS A 15 -2.38 -15.99 -6.87
N THR A 16 -2.24 -14.86 -7.57
CA THR A 16 -3.05 -13.66 -7.31
C THR A 16 -4.37 -13.65 -8.08
N LEU A 17 -4.67 -14.69 -8.83
CA LEU A 17 -5.85 -14.83 -9.68
C LEU A 17 -6.83 -15.87 -9.14
N GLU A 18 -7.08 -15.93 -7.83
CA GLU A 18 -8.30 -16.56 -7.33
C GLU A 18 -9.47 -15.66 -7.74
N GLU A 19 -9.99 -15.88 -8.95
CA GLU A 19 -11.03 -15.05 -9.58
C GLU A 19 -12.29 -14.97 -8.71
N GLU A 20 -12.65 -16.06 -8.03
CA GLU A 20 -13.82 -16.12 -7.15
C GLU A 20 -13.73 -15.14 -5.98
N ILE A 21 -12.57 -15.05 -5.33
CA ILE A 21 -12.35 -14.09 -4.22
C ILE A 21 -12.43 -12.67 -4.73
N LEU A 22 -11.78 -12.40 -5.87
CA LEU A 22 -11.80 -11.08 -6.49
C LEU A 22 -13.22 -10.66 -6.88
N LEU A 23 -13.97 -11.53 -7.55
CA LEU A 23 -15.35 -11.28 -7.98
C LEU A 23 -16.28 -11.06 -6.77
N SER A 24 -16.13 -11.87 -5.72
CA SER A 24 -16.92 -11.71 -4.48
C SER A 24 -16.66 -10.37 -3.80
N LEU A 25 -15.40 -9.92 -3.79
CA LEU A 25 -15.05 -8.61 -3.24
C LEU A 25 -15.59 -7.46 -4.10
N LEU A 26 -15.49 -7.56 -5.43
CA LEU A 26 -16.03 -6.56 -6.35
C LEU A 26 -17.55 -6.47 -6.25
N ASP A 27 -18.23 -7.60 -6.12
CA ASP A 27 -19.70 -7.63 -5.92
C ASP A 27 -20.08 -6.97 -4.59
N ALA A 28 -19.35 -7.26 -3.50
CA ALA A 28 -19.57 -6.62 -2.21
C ALA A 28 -19.34 -5.10 -2.25
N MET A 29 -18.30 -4.64 -2.96
CA MET A 29 -18.04 -3.21 -3.16
C MET A 29 -19.17 -2.53 -3.97
N ASN A 30 -19.61 -3.18 -5.06
CA ASN A 30 -20.70 -2.66 -5.90
C ASN A 30 -22.01 -2.56 -5.13
N LYS A 31 -22.30 -3.52 -4.25
CA LYS A 31 -23.48 -3.56 -3.38
C LYS A 31 -23.31 -2.74 -2.11
N LYS A 32 -22.12 -2.17 -1.87
CA LYS A 32 -21.77 -1.42 -0.66
C LYS A 32 -22.02 -2.23 0.62
N THR A 33 -21.71 -3.55 0.58
CA THR A 33 -21.91 -4.47 1.70
C THR A 33 -20.62 -4.71 2.47
N SER A 34 -20.74 -4.87 3.77
CA SER A 34 -19.68 -5.39 4.61
C SER A 34 -19.48 -6.88 4.35
N VAL A 35 -18.31 -7.39 4.69
CA VAL A 35 -17.96 -8.81 4.50
C VAL A 35 -17.26 -9.37 5.73
N ARG A 36 -17.42 -10.69 5.93
CA ARG A 36 -16.54 -11.49 6.78
C ARG A 36 -15.50 -12.17 5.90
N LEU A 37 -14.25 -11.97 6.25
CA LEU A 37 -13.11 -12.59 5.59
C LEU A 37 -12.57 -13.72 6.45
N GLU A 38 -12.22 -14.85 5.83
CA GLU A 38 -11.34 -15.85 6.40
C GLU A 38 -9.96 -15.70 5.78
N ILE A 39 -8.96 -15.46 6.62
CA ILE A 39 -7.61 -15.09 6.19
C ILE A 39 -6.62 -16.11 6.74
N LYS A 40 -5.89 -16.79 5.86
CA LYS A 40 -4.83 -17.72 6.25
C LYS A 40 -3.53 -16.98 6.49
N SER A 41 -3.03 -17.04 7.72
CA SER A 41 -1.73 -16.46 8.08
C SER A 41 -0.61 -17.17 7.31
N SER A 42 0.23 -16.39 6.62
CA SER A 42 1.42 -16.92 5.94
C SER A 42 2.54 -17.33 6.88
N ARG A 43 2.48 -16.94 8.18
CA ARG A 43 3.52 -17.28 9.16
C ARG A 43 3.30 -18.66 9.80
N ASN A 44 2.08 -18.95 10.21
CA ASN A 44 1.77 -20.13 11.02
C ASN A 44 0.62 -20.97 10.44
N GLY A 45 0.07 -20.59 9.28
CA GLY A 45 -1.04 -21.28 8.65
C GLY A 45 -2.40 -21.13 9.37
N ALA A 46 -2.46 -20.43 10.51
CA ALA A 46 -3.69 -20.20 11.23
C ALA A 46 -4.71 -19.42 10.40
N VAL A 47 -5.98 -19.78 10.52
CA VAL A 47 -7.08 -19.05 9.89
C VAL A 47 -7.64 -18.06 10.89
N ASN A 48 -7.65 -16.79 10.53
CA ASN A 48 -8.25 -15.72 11.31
C ASN A 48 -9.47 -15.16 10.57
N THR A 49 -10.45 -14.66 11.32
CA THR A 49 -11.62 -14.01 10.75
C THR A 49 -11.60 -12.52 10.99
N ALA A 50 -12.07 -11.74 10.01
CA ALA A 50 -12.23 -10.30 10.14
C ALA A 50 -13.53 -9.84 9.48
N ASN A 51 -14.33 -9.04 10.20
CA ASN A 51 -15.46 -8.34 9.61
C ASN A 51 -15.02 -6.94 9.20
N CYS A 52 -15.22 -6.58 7.95
CA CYS A 52 -14.77 -5.30 7.40
C CYS A 52 -15.66 -4.82 6.26
N THR A 53 -15.57 -3.54 5.94
CA THR A 53 -16.16 -2.96 4.73
C THR A 53 -15.07 -2.89 3.66
N PRO A 54 -15.19 -3.67 2.56
CA PRO A 54 -14.23 -3.64 1.46
C PRO A 54 -14.40 -2.35 0.67
N LEU A 55 -13.31 -1.61 0.43
CA LEU A 55 -13.37 -0.29 -0.19
C LEU A 55 -12.65 -0.22 -1.53
N GLN A 56 -11.43 -0.75 -1.61
CA GLN A 56 -10.61 -0.64 -2.82
C GLN A 56 -9.58 -1.78 -2.90
N ILE A 57 -9.19 -2.12 -4.13
CA ILE A 57 -8.09 -3.06 -4.37
C ILE A 57 -6.88 -2.27 -4.84
N PHE A 58 -5.79 -2.39 -4.10
CA PHE A 58 -4.49 -1.83 -4.44
C PHE A 58 -3.58 -2.87 -5.08
N THR A 59 -2.84 -2.47 -6.08
CA THR A 59 -1.76 -3.28 -6.64
C THR A 59 -0.42 -2.64 -6.26
N SER A 60 0.40 -3.36 -5.52
CA SER A 60 1.75 -2.91 -5.22
C SER A 60 2.61 -2.95 -6.49
N THR A 61 3.05 -1.81 -6.96
CA THR A 61 3.94 -1.69 -8.12
C THR A 61 5.30 -2.35 -7.89
N ARG A 62 5.72 -2.45 -6.62
CA ARG A 62 6.98 -3.08 -6.24
C ARG A 62 6.95 -4.60 -6.31
N SER A 63 5.85 -5.23 -5.87
CA SER A 63 5.76 -6.68 -5.74
C SER A 63 4.76 -7.32 -6.72
N GLY A 64 3.95 -6.54 -7.43
CA GLY A 64 2.84 -7.02 -8.24
C GLY A 64 1.69 -7.62 -7.43
N ARG A 65 1.78 -7.61 -6.10
CA ARG A 65 0.75 -8.19 -5.22
C ARG A 65 -0.45 -7.27 -5.12
N ARG A 66 -1.61 -7.90 -5.00
CA ARG A 66 -2.88 -7.21 -4.79
C ARG A 66 -3.27 -7.24 -3.32
N PHE A 67 -3.83 -6.13 -2.86
CA PHE A 67 -4.26 -5.93 -1.48
C PHE A 67 -5.68 -5.37 -1.49
N LEU A 68 -6.53 -5.97 -0.68
CA LEU A 68 -7.82 -5.39 -0.33
C LEU A 68 -7.60 -4.32 0.72
N CYS A 69 -7.91 -3.07 0.42
CA CYS A 69 -8.06 -2.03 1.42
C CYS A 69 -9.50 -2.06 1.95
N ALA A 70 -9.64 -2.22 3.25
CA ALA A 70 -10.91 -2.34 3.94
C ALA A 70 -10.93 -1.53 5.24
N TYR A 71 -12.13 -1.17 5.70
CA TYR A 71 -12.33 -0.52 6.98
C TYR A 71 -12.81 -1.52 8.02
N LEU A 72 -12.14 -1.54 9.17
CA LEU A 72 -12.50 -2.36 10.33
C LEU A 72 -13.33 -1.52 11.31
N SER A 73 -14.62 -1.77 11.41
CA SER A 73 -15.52 -1.05 12.33
C SER A 73 -15.11 -1.21 13.81
N LYS A 74 -14.71 -2.44 14.20
CA LYS A 74 -14.29 -2.73 15.59
C LYS A 74 -13.04 -1.96 16.04
N GLY A 75 -12.20 -1.51 15.11
CA GLY A 75 -10.98 -0.77 15.42
C GLY A 75 -10.99 0.65 14.87
N LYS A 76 -12.07 1.06 14.18
CA LYS A 76 -12.22 2.35 13.50
C LYS A 76 -10.99 2.70 12.64
N ARG A 77 -10.50 1.74 11.86
CA ARG A 77 -9.24 1.89 11.10
C ARG A 77 -9.30 1.23 9.74
N PHE A 78 -8.52 1.76 8.81
CA PHE A 78 -8.21 1.10 7.55
C PHE A 78 -7.18 -0.02 7.77
N THR A 79 -7.24 -1.03 6.93
CA THR A 79 -6.27 -2.11 6.90
C THR A 79 -6.16 -2.66 5.48
N CYS A 80 -5.01 -3.23 5.15
CA CYS A 80 -4.82 -3.88 3.87
C CYS A 80 -4.56 -5.37 4.07
N TYR A 81 -5.38 -6.20 3.42
CA TYR A 81 -5.23 -7.65 3.38
C TYR A 81 -4.70 -8.09 2.03
N ARG A 82 -3.71 -8.96 2.02
CA ARG A 82 -3.23 -9.56 0.77
C ARG A 82 -4.33 -10.47 0.20
N LEU A 83 -4.68 -10.31 -1.08
CA LEU A 83 -5.73 -11.12 -1.70
C LEU A 83 -5.41 -12.62 -1.66
N ASP A 84 -4.14 -13.00 -1.88
CA ASP A 84 -3.69 -14.40 -1.88
C ASP A 84 -3.79 -15.10 -0.51
N THR A 85 -4.01 -14.32 0.57
CA THR A 85 -4.24 -14.87 1.92
C THR A 85 -5.72 -15.02 2.27
N ILE A 86 -6.61 -14.38 1.56
CA ILE A 86 -8.07 -14.49 1.76
C ILE A 86 -8.54 -15.83 1.18
N LYS A 87 -9.29 -16.61 1.96
CA LYS A 87 -9.78 -17.94 1.59
C LYS A 87 -11.28 -17.97 1.36
N VAL A 88 -12.03 -17.18 2.14
CA VAL A 88 -13.47 -17.08 2.04
C VAL A 88 -13.89 -15.63 2.20
N VAL A 89 -14.86 -15.21 1.40
CA VAL A 89 -15.55 -13.92 1.50
C VAL A 89 -17.04 -14.20 1.70
N THR A 90 -17.57 -13.87 2.86
CA THR A 90 -19.00 -14.02 3.18
C THR A 90 -19.64 -12.63 3.25
N PRO A 91 -20.59 -12.30 2.39
CA PRO A 91 -21.33 -11.03 2.48
C PRO A 91 -22.05 -10.90 3.82
N LEU A 92 -22.10 -9.70 4.35
CA LEU A 92 -22.84 -9.30 5.53
C LEU A 92 -23.90 -8.22 5.16
N GLU A 93 -24.25 -7.40 6.12
CA GLU A 93 -25.23 -6.31 5.92
C GLU A 93 -24.62 -5.17 5.10
N GLN A 94 -25.51 -4.36 4.51
CA GLN A 94 -25.12 -3.16 3.80
C GLN A 94 -24.47 -2.15 4.76
N SER A 95 -23.41 -1.50 4.31
CA SER A 95 -22.72 -0.47 5.08
C SER A 95 -23.40 0.88 4.87
N GLU A 96 -24.00 1.43 5.92
CA GLU A 96 -24.71 2.71 5.87
C GLU A 96 -23.79 3.90 5.53
N ASN A 97 -22.53 3.82 5.91
CA ASN A 97 -21.53 4.89 5.75
C ASN A 97 -20.47 4.61 4.69
N TYR A 98 -20.76 3.74 3.70
CA TYR A 98 -19.80 3.30 2.69
C TYR A 98 -19.13 4.46 1.94
N ASP A 99 -19.92 5.41 1.44
CA ASP A 99 -19.41 6.54 0.64
C ASP A 99 -18.56 7.51 1.49
N GLU A 100 -18.87 7.64 2.77
CA GLU A 100 -18.08 8.41 3.71
C GLU A 100 -16.71 7.75 3.94
N LEU A 101 -16.71 6.41 4.17
CA LEU A 101 -15.49 5.63 4.34
C LEU A 101 -14.61 5.67 3.08
N LEU A 102 -15.20 5.59 1.90
CA LEU A 102 -14.48 5.70 0.63
C LEU A 102 -13.85 7.10 0.47
N SER A 103 -14.60 8.15 0.77
CA SER A 103 -14.10 9.53 0.75
C SER A 103 -12.99 9.75 1.77
N MET A 104 -13.07 9.12 2.95
CA MET A 104 -12.01 9.15 3.96
C MET A 104 -10.77 8.42 3.48
N LEU A 105 -10.92 7.27 2.82
CA LEU A 105 -9.81 6.54 2.21
C LEU A 105 -9.11 7.39 1.14
N ASP A 106 -9.86 8.05 0.26
CA ASP A 106 -9.30 8.88 -0.81
C ASP A 106 -8.48 10.06 -0.27
N ARG A 107 -8.91 10.69 0.81
CA ARG A 107 -8.12 11.74 1.49
C ARG A 107 -6.80 11.21 2.05
N ASN A 108 -6.81 10.00 2.57
CA ASN A 108 -5.65 9.37 3.21
C ASN A 108 -4.72 8.65 2.23
N ARG A 109 -5.19 8.33 1.03
CA ARG A 109 -4.43 7.57 0.02
C ARG A 109 -3.11 8.23 -0.36
N GLY A 110 -3.06 9.56 -0.42
CA GLY A 110 -1.85 10.32 -0.73
C GLY A 110 -0.73 10.16 0.30
N LEU A 111 -1.08 9.77 1.53
CA LEU A 111 -0.15 9.57 2.64
C LEU A 111 0.37 8.11 2.73
N LEU A 112 -0.09 7.23 1.85
CA LEU A 112 0.41 5.86 1.75
C LEU A 112 1.63 5.79 0.84
N TRP A 113 2.76 5.36 1.37
CA TRP A 113 3.91 5.00 0.53
C TRP A 113 3.72 3.66 -0.16
N GLY A 114 3.28 2.67 0.57
CA GLY A 114 2.95 1.33 0.10
C GLY A 114 1.49 0.97 0.34
N VAL A 115 1.26 0.05 1.26
CA VAL A 115 -0.08 -0.46 1.59
C VAL A 115 -0.34 -0.51 3.11
N SER A 116 0.58 -0.01 3.93
CA SER A 116 0.48 -0.02 5.38
C SER A 116 -0.10 1.29 5.91
N PHE A 117 -1.19 1.18 6.68
CA PHE A 117 -1.75 2.29 7.45
C PHE A 117 -1.20 2.36 8.87
N GLN A 118 -0.15 1.66 9.18
CA GLN A 118 0.50 1.54 10.48
C GLN A 118 -0.44 1.36 11.70
N GLY A 119 -0.29 0.26 12.43
CA GLY A 119 -0.75 0.05 13.77
C GLY A 119 -2.22 0.32 14.10
N LYS A 120 -2.46 0.61 15.36
CA LYS A 120 -3.79 0.86 15.91
C LYS A 120 -4.21 2.33 15.84
N ASP A 121 -3.25 3.23 15.69
CA ASP A 121 -3.47 4.67 15.73
C ASP A 121 -3.23 5.28 14.36
N GLN A 122 -4.31 5.40 13.59
CA GLN A 122 -4.27 5.99 12.23
C GLN A 122 -4.22 7.52 12.23
N HIS A 123 -4.12 8.15 13.39
CA HIS A 123 -3.96 9.59 13.53
C HIS A 123 -2.50 10.00 13.55
N HIS A 124 -1.57 9.04 13.63
CA HIS A 124 -0.14 9.29 13.63
C HIS A 124 0.45 9.06 12.25
N LEU A 125 1.02 10.12 11.70
CA LEU A 125 1.90 10.05 10.54
C LEU A 125 3.35 10.03 11.02
N ASP A 126 4.14 9.14 10.44
CA ASP A 126 5.58 9.20 10.61
C ASP A 126 6.14 10.36 9.80
N ARG A 127 7.04 11.12 10.37
CA ARG A 127 7.82 12.13 9.66
C ARG A 127 9.18 11.58 9.31
N LEU A 128 9.52 11.64 8.02
CA LEU A 128 10.82 11.26 7.50
C LEU A 128 11.59 12.48 7.04
N THR A 129 12.83 12.60 7.49
CA THR A 129 13.81 13.57 6.98
C THR A 129 15.05 12.81 6.51
N MET A 130 15.50 13.08 5.29
CA MET A 130 16.75 12.54 4.74
C MET A 130 17.58 13.67 4.17
N THR A 131 18.86 13.69 4.50
CA THR A 131 19.84 14.61 3.92
C THR A 131 20.73 13.85 2.96
N ILE A 132 20.92 14.37 1.76
CA ILE A 132 21.82 13.82 0.75
C ILE A 132 22.84 14.87 0.32
N GLN A 133 24.01 14.40 -0.07
CA GLN A 133 25.02 15.21 -0.74
C GLN A 133 25.06 14.81 -2.22
N ALA A 134 24.99 15.80 -3.10
CA ALA A 134 25.04 15.61 -4.55
C ALA A 134 25.89 16.71 -5.18
N ALA A 135 27.04 16.33 -5.73
CA ALA A 135 28.00 17.26 -6.31
C ALA A 135 27.47 17.82 -7.64
N GLU A 136 27.18 19.12 -7.68
CA GLU A 136 26.82 19.82 -8.91
C GLU A 136 28.04 20.09 -9.78
N PRO A 137 27.91 20.00 -11.11
CA PRO A 137 26.71 19.61 -11.88
C PRO A 137 26.59 18.10 -12.12
N TYR A 138 27.58 17.31 -11.72
CA TYR A 138 27.74 15.92 -12.14
C TYR A 138 26.72 14.96 -11.54
N GLU A 139 26.19 15.28 -10.34
CA GLU A 139 25.25 14.41 -9.60
C GLU A 139 23.83 14.98 -9.53
N ASN A 140 23.47 15.99 -10.36
CA ASN A 140 22.13 16.55 -10.41
C ASN A 140 21.04 15.50 -10.65
N TYR A 141 21.37 14.41 -11.37
CA TYR A 141 20.45 13.31 -11.60
C TYR A 141 19.94 12.64 -10.31
N ILE A 142 20.71 12.71 -9.21
CA ILE A 142 20.32 12.16 -7.90
C ILE A 142 19.20 13.02 -7.32
N VAL A 143 19.33 14.33 -7.40
CA VAL A 143 18.33 15.30 -6.91
C VAL A 143 17.05 15.20 -7.74
N GLU A 144 17.18 15.10 -9.07
CA GLU A 144 16.03 14.92 -9.97
C GLU A 144 15.31 13.58 -9.73
N ARG A 145 16.08 12.51 -9.47
CA ARG A 145 15.55 11.21 -9.07
C ARG A 145 14.78 11.33 -7.76
N LEU A 146 15.35 12.02 -6.75
CA LEU A 146 14.74 12.22 -5.45
C LEU A 146 13.40 12.97 -5.57
N ARG A 147 13.34 14.02 -6.42
CA ARG A 147 12.11 14.77 -6.71
C ARG A 147 11.06 13.92 -7.40
N ARG A 148 11.46 13.15 -8.41
CA ARG A 148 10.55 12.31 -9.20
C ARG A 148 9.99 11.14 -8.39
N GLU A 149 10.82 10.49 -7.59
CA GLU A 149 10.45 9.28 -6.86
C GLU A 149 9.90 9.54 -5.47
N GLY A 150 10.13 10.72 -4.92
CA GLY A 150 9.79 11.09 -3.53
C GLY A 150 8.31 11.39 -3.23
N ARG A 151 7.39 11.01 -4.10
CA ARG A 151 5.92 10.94 -3.91
C ARG A 151 5.36 11.96 -2.90
N GLY A 152 5.24 13.20 -3.29
CA GLY A 152 4.62 14.23 -2.44
C GLY A 152 5.52 14.79 -1.32
N GLY A 153 6.74 14.26 -1.16
CA GLY A 153 7.74 14.87 -0.29
C GLY A 153 8.36 16.12 -0.91
N SER A 154 8.89 16.98 -0.06
CA SER A 154 9.60 18.19 -0.47
C SER A 154 11.10 17.97 -0.55
N VAL A 155 11.75 18.55 -1.55
CA VAL A 155 13.22 18.54 -1.71
C VAL A 155 13.72 19.96 -1.68
N THR A 156 14.45 20.32 -0.64
CA THR A 156 14.99 21.67 -0.43
C THR A 156 16.52 21.63 -0.44
N ARG A 157 17.15 22.56 -1.14
CA ARG A 157 18.59 22.77 -1.02
C ARG A 157 18.87 23.52 0.27
N ILE A 158 19.69 22.97 1.16
CA ILE A 158 20.03 23.56 2.46
C ILE A 158 21.44 24.14 2.51
N ASP A 159 22.33 23.64 1.63
CA ASP A 159 23.69 24.17 1.48
C ASP A 159 24.23 23.82 0.09
N LYS A 160 25.49 24.22 -0.22
CA LYS A 160 26.19 23.83 -1.45
C LYS A 160 26.28 22.32 -1.52
N ASN A 161 25.69 21.73 -2.58
CA ASN A 161 25.65 20.29 -2.81
C ASN A 161 24.91 19.47 -1.73
N ILE A 162 24.16 20.12 -0.81
CA ILE A 162 23.41 19.41 0.24
C ILE A 162 21.92 19.70 0.08
N TYR A 163 21.15 18.61 0.03
CA TYR A 163 19.71 18.63 -0.18
C TYR A 163 19.00 17.87 0.94
N ARG A 164 17.87 18.38 1.38
CA ARG A 164 16.99 17.75 2.36
C ARG A 164 15.71 17.34 1.69
N TYR A 165 15.35 16.07 1.87
CA TYR A 165 14.04 15.51 1.55
C TYR A 165 13.23 15.33 2.82
N GLU A 166 11.98 15.80 2.82
CA GLU A 166 11.05 15.66 3.94
C GLU A 166 9.71 15.19 3.45
N THR A 167 9.09 14.25 4.17
CA THR A 167 7.75 13.75 3.88
C THR A 167 7.07 13.25 5.15
N GLU A 168 5.76 13.13 5.08
CA GLU A 168 4.94 12.46 6.09
C GLU A 168 4.17 11.31 5.44
N ALA A 169 4.13 10.15 6.11
CA ALA A 169 3.43 8.98 5.63
C ALA A 169 2.94 8.12 6.82
N PHE A 170 1.96 7.25 6.58
CA PHE A 170 1.47 6.34 7.63
C PHE A 170 2.52 5.35 8.13
N ASP A 171 3.42 4.89 7.26
CA ASP A 171 4.47 3.92 7.60
C ASP A 171 5.73 4.20 6.79
N CYS A 172 6.63 5.01 7.36
CA CYS A 172 7.90 5.33 6.72
C CYS A 172 8.85 4.13 6.60
N ASN A 173 8.60 3.01 7.31
CA ASN A 173 9.39 1.79 7.14
C ASN A 173 9.22 1.18 5.74
N GLU A 174 8.07 1.38 5.09
CA GLU A 174 7.86 0.95 3.71
C GLU A 174 8.78 1.68 2.72
N MET A 175 9.32 2.86 3.10
CA MET A 175 10.25 3.64 2.30
C MET A 175 11.70 3.12 2.39
N LEU A 176 12.05 2.34 3.41
CA LEU A 176 13.43 1.90 3.67
C LEU A 176 14.14 1.29 2.45
N PRO A 177 13.52 0.43 1.62
CA PRO A 177 14.19 -0.10 0.44
C PRO A 177 14.53 0.97 -0.60
N TRP A 178 13.70 1.99 -0.73
CA TRP A 178 13.97 3.12 -1.62
C TRP A 178 15.04 4.04 -1.03
N LEU A 179 14.96 4.38 0.26
CA LEU A 179 15.95 5.19 0.95
C LEU A 179 17.35 4.58 0.87
N ARG A 180 17.47 3.26 1.01
CA ARG A 180 18.74 2.54 0.90
C ARG A 180 19.44 2.72 -0.45
N THR A 181 18.71 3.09 -1.50
CA THR A 181 19.31 3.36 -2.81
C THR A 181 20.08 4.68 -2.86
N PHE A 182 19.99 5.51 -1.83
CA PHE A 182 20.73 6.77 -1.67
C PHE A 182 21.87 6.65 -0.64
N ILE A 183 22.15 5.48 -0.05
CA ILE A 183 23.25 5.29 0.91
C ILE A 183 24.59 5.60 0.24
N GLY A 184 25.42 6.39 0.94
CA GLY A 184 26.71 6.83 0.45
C GLY A 184 26.67 8.16 -0.32
N ARG A 185 25.55 8.89 -0.21
CA ARG A 185 25.35 10.20 -0.84
C ARG A 185 25.13 11.30 0.19
#